data_1e56d80c4536a8c2a22c28ffcd499fa3
#
_entry.id   1e56d80c4536a8c2a22c28ffcd499fa3
#
_cell.length_a   1.000
_cell.length_b   1.000
_cell.length_c   1.000
_cell.angle_alpha   90.00
_cell.angle_beta   90.00
_cell.angle_gamma   90.00
#
_symmetry.space_group_name_H-M   'P 1'
#
loop_
_entity.id
_entity.type
_entity.pdbx_description
1 polymer ?
#
loop_
_entity_poly.entity_id
_entity_poly.type
_entity_poly.pdbx_seq_one_letter_code
_entity_poly.pdbx_strand_id
1 'polypeptide(L)'
;MTRAHRHGVHSLRAKLTAANVGLLALGIVAATAVSLMAMRHYLLSQIDSELTRTRSSLAGSQLTLREIDSLSVLGFVRDRLVPEYSADRPAPDSVFTALDGRGEAVALFGVKPTEAQLGLADAVSDPGALTRDSDPHDVSVHGAAYRVTATRLSDGTYILMATSTDALHKGIAKALRLDLATGTLLLALLACLTLFSVRRRMRPLEDMVETSSAIAEGDLTRRVPSSCHPTQEVEQLRLALNSMLHQVETAYRTRERSAAQLRRFVADASHELRTPLSAIRGYLQLYDQGMLREAEERKRAWDRMNGEVDRMGRLVDELLTLARLDQRPELRLRNVDVCGLARDAAQDLRAQQPGRPVTVEADGSVLVRADESGLRQVLGNLVANVRTHTAPDVPVRIGVRRADGVVRLSVEDKGRGLGPEDAARVFDRFFRAGGGAGSGLGLAIVQGVVEAHDGEVAVRTAPGEGFEVTVALPTRAQACA
;
A
#
# COMPACT_ATOMS: atom_id res chain seq x y z
N MET A 1 31.15 18.40 3.90
CA MET A 1 31.12 17.95 5.31
C MET A 1 29.88 18.53 5.97
N THR A 2 28.78 17.83 5.92
CA THR A 2 27.55 18.19 6.63
C THR A 2 27.09 16.94 7.41
N ARG A 3 27.39 16.94 8.71
CA ARG A 3 26.88 15.95 9.65
C ARG A 3 25.37 16.09 9.74
N ALA A 4 24.63 15.24 9.04
CA ALA A 4 23.21 15.07 9.26
C ALA A 4 22.99 14.58 10.70
N HIS A 5 22.29 15.35 11.50
CA HIS A 5 21.73 14.97 12.80
C HIS A 5 20.80 13.77 12.55
N ARG A 6 21.31 12.57 12.79
CA ARG A 6 20.46 11.39 12.99
C ARG A 6 19.75 11.57 14.33
N HIS A 7 18.63 12.29 14.33
CA HIS A 7 17.62 12.10 15.36
C HIS A 7 17.24 10.62 15.29
N GLY A 8 17.51 9.90 16.38
CA GLY A 8 17.17 8.49 16.50
C GLY A 8 15.65 8.31 16.35
N VAL A 9 15.19 8.15 15.13
CA VAL A 9 13.82 7.70 14.83
C VAL A 9 13.78 6.26 15.32
N HIS A 10 13.42 6.06 16.61
CA HIS A 10 13.13 4.73 17.12
C HIS A 10 12.08 4.12 16.23
N SER A 11 12.41 3.00 15.57
CA SER A 11 11.50 2.35 14.65
C SER A 11 10.17 2.09 15.35
N LEU A 12 9.06 2.25 14.67
CA LEU A 12 7.72 1.98 15.19
C LEU A 12 7.66 0.60 15.87
N ARG A 13 8.43 -0.35 15.34
CA ARG A 13 8.64 -1.70 15.91
C ARG A 13 9.18 -1.66 17.33
N ALA A 14 10.25 -0.88 17.58
CA ALA A 14 10.85 -0.78 18.89
C ALA A 14 9.88 -0.16 19.90
N LYS A 15 9.14 0.87 19.52
CA LYS A 15 8.14 1.53 20.37
C LYS A 15 6.99 0.58 20.73
N LEU A 16 6.41 -0.12 19.76
CA LEU A 16 5.33 -1.07 19.99
C LEU A 16 5.76 -2.24 20.86
N THR A 17 6.94 -2.80 20.58
CA THR A 17 7.48 -3.90 21.39
C THR A 17 7.75 -3.45 22.82
N ALA A 18 8.40 -2.30 23.02
CA ALA A 18 8.67 -1.75 24.34
C ALA A 18 7.39 -1.46 25.13
N ALA A 19 6.37 -0.89 24.49
CA ALA A 19 5.08 -0.62 25.12
C ALA A 19 4.36 -1.92 25.56
N ASN A 20 4.32 -2.95 24.71
CA ASN A 20 3.68 -4.22 25.03
C ASN A 20 4.45 -4.97 26.15
N VAL A 21 5.77 -5.03 26.06
CA VAL A 21 6.59 -5.68 27.10
C VAL A 21 6.49 -4.92 28.42
N GLY A 22 6.49 -3.58 28.39
CA GLY A 22 6.32 -2.75 29.58
C GLY A 22 4.95 -2.95 30.25
N LEU A 23 3.88 -3.01 29.47
CA LEU A 23 2.53 -3.26 29.99
C LEU A 23 2.41 -4.65 30.63
N LEU A 24 2.98 -5.68 30.00
CA LEU A 24 3.01 -7.04 30.51
C LEU A 24 3.84 -7.13 31.79
N ALA A 25 5.01 -6.49 31.84
CA ALA A 25 5.84 -6.43 33.03
C ALA A 25 5.10 -5.81 34.21
N LEU A 26 4.39 -4.69 33.97
CA LEU A 26 3.58 -4.03 34.98
C LEU A 26 2.46 -4.96 35.49
N GLY A 27 1.79 -5.66 34.59
CA GLY A 27 0.73 -6.63 34.94
C GLY A 27 1.25 -7.79 35.79
N ILE A 28 2.42 -8.35 35.45
CA ILE A 28 3.04 -9.42 36.22
C ILE A 28 3.43 -8.92 37.63
N VAL A 29 4.08 -7.75 37.73
CA VAL A 29 4.45 -7.16 39.02
C VAL A 29 3.23 -6.92 39.89
N ALA A 30 2.17 -6.35 39.33
CA ALA A 30 0.92 -6.12 40.06
C ALA A 30 0.28 -7.45 40.54
N ALA A 31 0.20 -8.44 39.67
CA ALA A 31 -0.35 -9.76 40.01
C ALA A 31 0.46 -10.46 41.11
N THR A 32 1.79 -10.45 41.01
CA THR A 32 2.68 -11.01 42.05
C THR A 32 2.51 -10.28 43.38
N ALA A 33 2.45 -8.95 43.38
CA ALA A 33 2.23 -8.17 44.61
C ALA A 33 0.90 -8.51 45.29
N VAL A 34 -0.20 -8.58 44.51
CA VAL A 34 -1.51 -8.97 45.04
C VAL A 34 -1.50 -10.40 45.57
N SER A 35 -0.90 -11.32 44.82
CA SER A 35 -0.80 -12.75 45.24
C SER A 35 -0.04 -12.91 46.56
N LEU A 36 1.10 -12.27 46.68
CA LEU A 36 1.92 -12.33 47.91
C LEU A 36 1.19 -11.66 49.11
N MET A 37 0.51 -10.56 48.89
CA MET A 37 -0.28 -9.87 49.91
C MET A 37 -1.43 -10.74 50.40
N ALA A 38 -2.17 -11.36 49.46
CA ALA A 38 -3.24 -12.28 49.79
C ALA A 38 -2.73 -13.54 50.53
N MET A 39 -1.62 -14.11 50.09
CA MET A 39 -0.99 -15.26 50.72
C MET A 39 -0.54 -14.94 52.14
N ARG A 40 0.10 -13.79 52.33
CA ARG A 40 0.53 -13.33 53.65
C ARG A 40 -0.68 -13.16 54.61
N HIS A 41 -1.73 -12.49 54.12
CA HIS A 41 -2.93 -12.29 54.92
C HIS A 41 -3.59 -13.62 55.30
N TYR A 42 -3.74 -14.53 54.33
CA TYR A 42 -4.32 -15.86 54.57
C TYR A 42 -3.56 -16.66 55.60
N LEU A 43 -2.22 -16.75 55.50
CA LEU A 43 -1.41 -17.54 56.41
C LEU A 43 -1.34 -16.92 57.81
N LEU A 44 -1.29 -15.59 57.93
CA LEU A 44 -1.39 -14.91 59.22
C LEU A 44 -2.75 -15.15 59.87
N SER A 45 -3.86 -15.02 59.13
CA SER A 45 -5.18 -15.26 59.67
C SER A 45 -5.37 -16.72 60.15
N GLN A 46 -4.71 -17.66 59.51
CA GLN A 46 -4.73 -19.06 59.91
C GLN A 46 -3.98 -19.25 61.27
N ILE A 47 -2.79 -18.66 61.43
CA ILE A 47 -2.04 -18.68 62.70
C ILE A 47 -2.87 -18.00 63.79
N ASP A 48 -3.43 -16.82 63.54
CA ASP A 48 -4.21 -16.08 64.52
C ASP A 48 -5.48 -16.84 64.95
N SER A 49 -6.14 -17.51 64.01
CA SER A 49 -7.32 -18.33 64.30
C SER A 49 -6.99 -19.56 65.13
N GLU A 50 -5.84 -20.19 64.92
CA GLU A 50 -5.37 -21.33 65.69
C GLU A 50 -4.99 -20.92 67.11
N LEU A 51 -4.24 -19.82 67.28
CA LEU A 51 -3.90 -19.27 68.57
C LEU A 51 -5.17 -18.84 69.37
N THR A 52 -6.11 -18.19 68.71
CA THR A 52 -7.38 -17.75 69.36
C THR A 52 -8.23 -18.94 69.76
N ARG A 53 -8.34 -19.99 68.98
CA ARG A 53 -9.02 -21.24 69.36
C ARG A 53 -8.38 -21.91 70.55
N THR A 54 -7.07 -22.07 70.53
CA THR A 54 -6.30 -22.66 71.66
C THR A 54 -6.49 -21.85 72.91
N ARG A 55 -6.40 -20.51 72.84
CA ARG A 55 -6.66 -19.59 73.94
C ARG A 55 -8.06 -19.77 74.52
N SER A 56 -9.10 -19.78 73.64
CA SER A 56 -10.48 -19.91 74.10
C SER A 56 -10.78 -21.26 74.76
N SER A 57 -10.16 -22.32 74.27
CA SER A 57 -10.27 -23.65 74.88
C SER A 57 -9.64 -23.68 76.27
N LEU A 58 -8.48 -23.08 76.49
CA LEU A 58 -7.80 -23.01 77.77
C LEU A 58 -8.54 -22.08 78.76
N ALA A 59 -8.99 -20.91 78.30
CA ALA A 59 -9.75 -19.96 79.09
C ALA A 59 -11.10 -20.51 79.64
N GLY A 60 -11.78 -21.34 78.78
CA GLY A 60 -13.07 -21.95 79.14
C GLY A 60 -12.94 -23.18 80.09
N SER A 61 -11.75 -23.76 80.23
CA SER A 61 -11.56 -25.01 80.97
C SER A 61 -11.47 -24.87 82.47
N GLN A 62 -11.32 -23.67 83.03
CA GLN A 62 -11.08 -23.42 84.43
C GLN A 62 -9.94 -24.25 85.07
N LEU A 63 -8.97 -24.70 84.30
CA LEU A 63 -7.89 -25.53 84.67
C LEU A 63 -6.83 -24.74 85.50
N THR A 64 -6.18 -25.41 86.41
CA THR A 64 -4.98 -24.92 87.13
C THR A 64 -3.70 -25.42 86.42
N LEU A 65 -2.57 -24.77 86.68
CA LEU A 65 -1.27 -25.19 86.15
C LEU A 65 -0.95 -26.66 86.47
N ARG A 66 -1.32 -27.09 87.72
CA ARG A 66 -1.10 -28.48 88.16
C ARG A 66 -1.92 -29.50 87.38
N GLU A 67 -3.14 -29.15 87.04
CA GLU A 67 -4.05 -30.02 86.21
C GLU A 67 -3.56 -30.13 84.77
N ILE A 68 -3.11 -29.01 84.16
CA ILE A 68 -2.45 -29.03 82.85
C ILE A 68 -1.20 -29.87 82.86
N ASP A 69 -0.37 -29.75 83.89
CA ASP A 69 0.84 -30.52 84.12
C ASP A 69 0.50 -32.03 84.18
N SER A 70 -0.50 -32.43 84.96
CA SER A 70 -0.94 -33.85 85.07
C SER A 70 -1.55 -34.41 83.80
N LEU A 71 -2.36 -33.63 83.05
CA LEU A 71 -2.98 -34.03 81.77
C LEU A 71 -1.96 -34.20 80.64
N SER A 72 -0.93 -33.39 80.63
CA SER A 72 0.15 -33.47 79.63
C SER A 72 1.14 -34.55 79.90
N VAL A 73 1.35 -34.96 81.15
CA VAL A 73 2.13 -36.16 81.47
C VAL A 73 1.44 -37.38 80.94
N LEU A 74 0.09 -37.48 81.02
CA LEU A 74 -0.74 -38.53 80.32
C LEU A 74 -0.61 -38.48 78.80
N GLY A 75 -0.58 -37.30 78.19
CA GLY A 75 -0.38 -37.08 76.75
C GLY A 75 1.01 -37.55 76.29
N PHE A 76 2.08 -37.21 77.05
CA PHE A 76 3.47 -37.59 76.78
C PHE A 76 3.68 -39.13 76.92
N VAL A 77 3.01 -39.73 77.86
CA VAL A 77 3.03 -41.19 78.01
C VAL A 77 2.28 -41.89 76.90
N ARG A 78 1.14 -41.34 76.49
CA ARG A 78 0.38 -41.85 75.35
C ARG A 78 1.15 -41.73 74.00
N ASP A 79 1.84 -40.62 73.78
CA ASP A 79 2.65 -40.33 72.55
C ASP A 79 3.85 -41.28 72.46
N ARG A 80 4.37 -41.74 73.62
CA ARG A 80 5.51 -42.69 73.74
C ARG A 80 5.13 -44.14 73.65
N LEU A 81 3.89 -44.49 74.05
CA LEU A 81 3.38 -45.87 74.06
C LEU A 81 2.58 -46.23 72.75
N VAL A 82 2.20 -45.23 71.92
CA VAL A 82 1.49 -45.46 70.68
C VAL A 82 2.24 -44.69 69.57
N PRO A 83 3.29 -45.31 68.98
CA PRO A 83 4.12 -44.65 67.94
C PRO A 83 3.41 -44.29 66.65
N GLU A 84 2.23 -44.89 66.37
CA GLU A 84 1.54 -44.71 65.14
C GLU A 84 0.85 -43.36 65.00
N TYR A 85 0.75 -42.57 66.06
CA TYR A 85 0.05 -41.27 66.03
C TYR A 85 0.99 -40.04 65.91
N SER A 86 2.32 -40.24 65.97
CA SER A 86 3.30 -39.16 66.08
C SER A 86 4.05 -38.85 64.78
N ALA A 87 3.83 -39.66 63.71
CA ALA A 87 4.70 -39.58 62.53
C ALA A 87 4.41 -38.44 61.55
N ASP A 88 3.34 -37.69 61.74
CA ASP A 88 2.92 -36.72 60.72
C ASP A 88 2.68 -35.28 61.25
N ARG A 89 3.23 -34.94 62.40
CA ARG A 89 3.27 -33.55 62.82
C ARG A 89 4.72 -33.06 62.84
N PRO A 90 5.03 -32.06 61.97
CA PRO A 90 6.29 -31.34 62.16
C PRO A 90 6.36 -30.79 63.57
N ALA A 91 7.58 -30.79 64.15
CA ALA A 91 7.84 -30.24 65.47
C ALA A 91 7.12 -28.92 65.63
N PRO A 92 6.39 -28.69 66.72
CA PRO A 92 5.53 -27.54 66.83
C PRO A 92 6.38 -26.26 66.76
N ASP A 93 6.20 -25.47 65.72
CA ASP A 93 6.66 -24.09 65.66
C ASP A 93 5.99 -23.26 66.79
N SER A 94 5.21 -23.92 67.64
CA SER A 94 4.44 -23.31 68.74
C SER A 94 5.15 -23.54 70.06
N VAL A 95 5.40 -22.49 70.78
CA VAL A 95 6.03 -22.46 72.10
C VAL A 95 5.00 -22.09 73.14
N PHE A 96 4.82 -22.93 74.13
CA PHE A 96 3.99 -22.68 75.32
C PHE A 96 4.84 -22.34 76.49
N THR A 97 4.57 -21.24 77.20
CA THR A 97 5.34 -20.81 78.38
C THR A 97 4.36 -20.43 79.48
N ALA A 98 4.49 -21.01 80.65
CA ALA A 98 3.77 -20.62 81.87
C ALA A 98 4.57 -19.53 82.60
N LEU A 99 3.84 -18.46 83.01
CA LEU A 99 4.39 -17.37 83.76
C LEU A 99 3.67 -17.29 85.13
N ASP A 100 4.38 -17.01 86.14
CA ASP A 100 3.82 -16.74 87.45
C ASP A 100 3.17 -15.33 87.51
N GLY A 101 2.56 -14.95 88.66
CA GLY A 101 1.98 -13.66 88.86
C GLY A 101 2.95 -12.47 88.77
N ARG A 102 4.25 -12.72 88.70
CA ARG A 102 5.32 -11.72 88.54
C ARG A 102 5.86 -11.67 87.11
N GLY A 103 5.41 -12.57 86.26
CA GLY A 103 5.86 -12.65 84.85
C GLY A 103 7.11 -13.53 84.68
N GLU A 104 7.56 -14.26 85.65
CA GLU A 104 8.70 -15.18 85.54
C GLU A 104 8.26 -16.54 85.02
N ALA A 105 9.10 -17.11 84.13
CA ALA A 105 8.83 -18.42 83.50
C ALA A 105 8.86 -19.55 84.55
N VAL A 106 7.79 -20.30 84.62
CA VAL A 106 7.67 -21.44 85.54
C VAL A 106 7.92 -22.74 84.78
N ALA A 107 8.52 -23.70 85.46
CA ALA A 107 8.73 -25.02 84.87
C ALA A 107 7.42 -25.69 84.58
N LEU A 108 7.28 -26.18 83.32
CA LEU A 108 6.16 -26.99 82.83
C LEU A 108 6.60 -28.44 82.76
N PHE A 109 5.78 -29.36 83.31
CA PHE A 109 6.06 -30.82 83.27
C PHE A 109 7.35 -31.25 84.02
N GLY A 110 7.76 -30.48 85.02
CA GLY A 110 8.98 -30.75 85.71
C GLY A 110 10.29 -30.50 84.90
N VAL A 111 10.13 -29.91 83.68
CA VAL A 111 11.25 -29.55 82.80
C VAL A 111 11.56 -28.08 82.98
N LYS A 112 12.84 -27.75 83.09
CA LYS A 112 13.28 -26.35 83.15
C LYS A 112 12.89 -25.65 81.82
N PRO A 113 12.49 -24.38 81.88
CA PRO A 113 12.16 -23.63 80.69
C PRO A 113 13.31 -23.65 79.67
N THR A 114 12.97 -23.85 78.40
CA THR A 114 13.90 -23.75 77.26
C THR A 114 14.32 -22.32 77.01
N GLU A 115 15.39 -22.11 76.28
CA GLU A 115 15.89 -20.79 75.94
C GLU A 115 14.81 -19.97 75.16
N ALA A 116 14.06 -20.63 74.30
CA ALA A 116 12.93 -20.00 73.57
C ALA A 116 11.77 -19.57 74.49
N GLN A 117 11.51 -20.37 75.55
CA GLN A 117 10.47 -20.06 76.51
C GLN A 117 10.89 -18.92 77.45
N LEU A 118 12.19 -18.89 77.86
CA LEU A 118 12.74 -17.76 78.63
C LEU A 118 12.77 -16.48 77.82
N GLY A 119 13.23 -16.54 76.57
CA GLY A 119 13.24 -15.39 75.65
C GLY A 119 11.85 -14.85 75.41
N LEU A 120 10.81 -15.71 75.34
CA LEU A 120 9.45 -15.34 75.18
C LEU A 120 8.87 -14.62 76.42
N ALA A 121 9.23 -15.11 77.60
CA ALA A 121 8.88 -14.48 78.88
C ALA A 121 9.49 -13.09 79.03
N ASP A 122 10.80 -12.95 78.67
CA ASP A 122 11.46 -11.65 78.68
C ASP A 122 10.96 -10.65 77.70
N ALA A 123 10.52 -11.11 76.50
CA ALA A 123 10.00 -10.25 75.48
C ALA A 123 8.58 -9.74 75.73
N VAL A 124 7.84 -10.39 76.64
CA VAL A 124 6.45 -10.02 76.99
C VAL A 124 6.43 -9.32 78.36
N SER A 125 6.49 -7.98 78.35
CA SER A 125 6.59 -7.19 79.58
C SER A 125 5.33 -7.19 80.44
N ASP A 126 4.14 -7.34 79.82
CA ASP A 126 2.81 -7.36 80.48
C ASP A 126 1.95 -8.50 79.95
N PRO A 127 1.98 -9.70 80.50
CA PRO A 127 1.09 -10.80 80.08
C PRO A 127 -0.37 -10.49 80.29
N GLY A 128 -0.67 -9.62 81.28
CA GLY A 128 -2.07 -9.20 81.50
C GLY A 128 -2.66 -8.33 80.40
N ALA A 129 -1.86 -7.55 79.74
CA ALA A 129 -2.28 -6.79 78.58
C ALA A 129 -2.68 -7.72 77.40
N LEU A 130 -1.87 -8.78 77.15
CA LEU A 130 -2.17 -9.78 76.12
C LEU A 130 -3.42 -10.62 76.40
N THR A 131 -3.82 -10.74 77.67
CA THR A 131 -5.07 -11.44 78.01
C THR A 131 -6.31 -10.59 77.75
N ARG A 132 -6.17 -9.25 77.77
CA ARG A 132 -7.28 -8.29 77.54
C ARG A 132 -7.55 -8.08 76.03
N ASP A 133 -6.49 -8.22 75.23
CA ASP A 133 -6.62 -8.14 73.80
C ASP A 133 -7.07 -9.48 73.21
N SER A 134 -8.01 -9.44 72.26
CA SER A 134 -8.48 -10.62 71.55
C SER A 134 -7.52 -11.13 70.50
N ASP A 135 -6.72 -10.25 69.96
CA ASP A 135 -5.89 -10.53 68.80
C ASP A 135 -4.45 -10.90 69.18
N PRO A 136 -3.83 -11.87 68.48
CA PRO A 136 -2.42 -12.17 68.71
C PRO A 136 -1.52 -11.03 68.29
N HIS A 137 -0.42 -10.80 69.04
CA HIS A 137 0.57 -9.74 68.80
C HIS A 137 1.85 -10.26 68.21
N ASP A 138 2.55 -9.41 67.44
CA ASP A 138 3.89 -9.72 66.94
C ASP A 138 4.94 -9.46 68.03
N VAL A 139 5.74 -10.46 68.35
CA VAL A 139 6.86 -10.39 69.31
C VAL A 139 8.10 -10.96 68.68
N SER A 140 9.26 -10.29 68.89
CA SER A 140 10.54 -10.78 68.38
C SER A 140 11.37 -11.33 69.56
N VAL A 141 11.80 -12.59 69.43
CA VAL A 141 12.64 -13.29 70.43
C VAL A 141 13.93 -13.73 69.73
N HIS A 142 15.08 -13.20 70.18
CA HIS A 142 16.39 -13.51 69.58
C HIS A 142 16.48 -13.38 68.09
N GLY A 143 15.73 -12.44 67.52
CA GLY A 143 15.67 -12.18 66.08
C GLY A 143 14.66 -13.08 65.28
N ALA A 144 14.02 -14.04 65.94
CA ALA A 144 12.90 -14.79 65.35
C ALA A 144 11.58 -14.11 65.67
N ALA A 145 10.69 -14.00 64.68
CA ALA A 145 9.39 -13.39 64.84
C ALA A 145 8.32 -14.42 65.26
N TYR A 146 7.56 -14.08 66.26
CA TYR A 146 6.49 -14.90 66.78
C TYR A 146 5.16 -14.12 66.82
N ARG A 147 4.04 -14.82 66.57
CA ARG A 147 2.69 -14.37 66.92
C ARG A 147 2.34 -14.92 68.29
N VAL A 148 1.98 -14.06 69.24
CA VAL A 148 1.82 -14.41 70.66
C VAL A 148 0.45 -14.02 71.17
N THR A 149 -0.21 -14.89 71.92
CA THR A 149 -1.36 -14.61 72.72
C THR A 149 -1.21 -15.17 74.11
N ALA A 150 -1.98 -14.64 75.06
CA ALA A 150 -1.93 -15.09 76.45
C ALA A 150 -3.32 -15.44 76.99
N THR A 151 -3.36 -16.37 77.93
CA THR A 151 -4.56 -16.66 78.73
C THR A 151 -4.19 -16.76 80.20
N ARG A 152 -5.14 -16.37 81.07
CA ARG A 152 -4.93 -16.51 82.52
C ARG A 152 -5.72 -17.73 83.03
N LEU A 153 -5.02 -18.57 83.77
CA LEU A 153 -5.61 -19.75 84.37
C LEU A 153 -6.30 -19.38 85.74
N SER A 154 -7.08 -20.34 86.25
CA SER A 154 -7.84 -20.19 87.51
C SER A 154 -7.00 -19.96 88.73
N ASP A 155 -5.74 -20.39 88.77
CA ASP A 155 -4.73 -20.20 89.86
C ASP A 155 -3.98 -18.87 89.74
N GLY A 156 -4.29 -18.02 88.72
CA GLY A 156 -3.65 -16.73 88.50
C GLY A 156 -2.38 -16.77 87.62
N THR A 157 -1.96 -17.94 87.17
CA THR A 157 -0.83 -18.16 86.26
C THR A 157 -1.23 -17.74 84.84
N TYR A 158 -0.28 -17.21 84.06
CA TYR A 158 -0.47 -16.90 82.62
C TYR A 158 0.17 -17.99 81.78
N ILE A 159 -0.52 -18.41 80.72
CA ILE A 159 0.05 -19.23 79.69
C ILE A 159 0.18 -18.35 78.43
N LEU A 160 1.48 -18.21 78.01
CA LEU A 160 1.80 -17.62 76.68
C LEU A 160 1.81 -18.73 75.66
N MET A 161 1.13 -18.46 74.55
CA MET A 161 1.12 -19.31 73.35
C MET A 161 1.73 -18.53 72.23
N ALA A 162 2.81 -19.00 71.69
CA ALA A 162 3.55 -18.35 70.62
C ALA A 162 3.76 -19.31 69.42
N THR A 163 3.52 -18.82 68.23
CA THR A 163 3.79 -19.56 67.02
C THR A 163 4.79 -18.78 66.13
N SER A 164 5.87 -19.46 65.75
CA SER A 164 6.89 -18.83 64.91
C SER A 164 6.36 -18.48 63.53
N THR A 165 6.64 -17.28 63.07
CA THR A 165 6.32 -16.85 61.68
C THR A 165 7.47 -17.04 60.71
N ASP A 166 8.57 -17.72 61.17
CA ASP A 166 9.78 -17.92 60.37
C ASP A 166 9.49 -18.81 59.13
N ALA A 167 8.67 -19.85 59.32
CA ALA A 167 8.23 -20.72 58.22
C ALA A 167 7.39 -19.93 57.18
N LEU A 168 6.55 -18.99 57.66
CA LEU A 168 5.79 -18.09 56.80
C LEU A 168 6.73 -17.21 55.94
N HIS A 169 7.74 -16.57 56.57
CA HIS A 169 8.69 -15.71 55.86
C HIS A 169 9.52 -16.51 54.85
N LYS A 170 9.99 -17.72 55.21
CA LYS A 170 10.69 -18.61 54.28
C LYS A 170 9.79 -19.08 53.13
N GLY A 171 8.53 -19.39 53.41
CA GLY A 171 7.53 -19.75 52.43
C GLY A 171 7.27 -18.61 51.42
N ILE A 172 7.03 -17.40 51.91
CA ILE A 172 6.85 -16.19 51.06
C ILE A 172 8.10 -15.92 50.23
N ALA A 173 9.30 -16.02 50.80
CA ALA A 173 10.55 -15.81 50.05
C ALA A 173 10.76 -16.86 48.95
N LYS A 174 10.37 -18.12 49.18
CA LYS A 174 10.40 -19.18 48.18
C LYS A 174 9.39 -18.94 47.07
N ALA A 175 8.15 -18.56 47.43
CA ALA A 175 7.12 -18.21 46.47
C ALA A 175 7.56 -17.05 45.60
N LEU A 176 8.10 -15.97 46.19
CA LEU A 176 8.60 -14.81 45.42
C LEU A 176 9.69 -15.19 44.41
N ARG A 177 10.63 -16.06 44.79
CA ARG A 177 11.68 -16.55 43.86
C ARG A 177 11.08 -17.32 42.68
N LEU A 178 10.09 -18.17 42.93
CA LEU A 178 9.41 -18.93 41.90
C LEU A 178 8.61 -18.00 41.00
N ASP A 179 7.87 -17.03 41.55
CA ASP A 179 7.10 -16.05 40.79
C ASP A 179 8.00 -15.16 39.92
N LEU A 180 9.16 -14.74 40.44
CA LEU A 180 10.15 -14.00 39.67
C LEU A 180 10.76 -14.83 38.54
N ALA A 181 11.07 -16.09 38.79
CA ALA A 181 11.65 -16.98 37.78
C ALA A 181 10.61 -17.27 36.65
N THR A 182 9.40 -17.62 37.03
CA THR A 182 8.32 -17.89 36.06
C THR A 182 7.88 -16.61 35.31
N GLY A 183 7.79 -15.48 36.03
CA GLY A 183 7.46 -14.17 35.45
C GLY A 183 8.51 -13.69 34.43
N THR A 184 9.80 -13.84 34.75
CA THR A 184 10.88 -13.48 33.81
C THR A 184 10.90 -14.38 32.58
N LEU A 185 10.69 -15.69 32.76
CA LEU A 185 10.58 -16.63 31.64
C LEU A 185 9.42 -16.29 30.72
N LEU A 186 8.26 -16.02 31.31
CA LEU A 186 7.06 -15.63 30.56
C LEU A 186 7.25 -14.31 29.80
N LEU A 187 7.86 -13.31 30.45
CA LEU A 187 8.19 -12.03 29.81
C LEU A 187 9.16 -12.22 28.64
N ALA A 188 10.20 -13.03 28.82
CA ALA A 188 11.16 -13.32 27.75
C ALA A 188 10.47 -14.01 26.56
N LEU A 189 9.62 -15.01 26.83
CA LEU A 189 8.87 -15.72 25.81
C LEU A 189 7.91 -14.77 25.05
N LEU A 190 7.15 -13.97 25.76
CA LEU A 190 6.21 -13.01 25.17
C LEU A 190 6.93 -11.90 24.39
N ALA A 191 8.07 -11.41 24.89
CA ALA A 191 8.91 -10.45 24.18
C ALA A 191 9.42 -11.04 22.86
N CYS A 192 9.90 -12.28 22.88
CA CYS A 192 10.37 -13.00 21.69
C CYS A 192 9.24 -13.20 20.66
N LEU A 193 8.08 -13.64 21.12
CA LEU A 193 6.89 -13.83 20.28
C LEU A 193 6.41 -12.51 19.67
N THR A 194 6.39 -11.44 20.46
CA THR A 194 6.01 -10.10 19.99
C THR A 194 6.99 -9.59 18.94
N LEU A 195 8.29 -9.70 19.17
CA LEU A 195 9.32 -9.32 18.20
C LEU A 195 9.18 -10.09 16.89
N PHE A 196 8.97 -11.39 16.96
CA PHE A 196 8.76 -12.24 15.79
C PHE A 196 7.50 -11.82 15.01
N SER A 197 6.38 -11.65 15.71
CA SER A 197 5.11 -11.26 15.13
C SER A 197 5.17 -9.88 14.46
N VAL A 198 5.77 -8.88 15.13
CA VAL A 198 5.93 -7.52 14.60
C VAL A 198 6.84 -7.53 13.37
N ARG A 199 7.98 -8.24 13.42
CA ARG A 199 8.86 -8.35 12.24
C ARG A 199 8.14 -8.95 11.04
N ARG A 200 7.41 -10.04 11.24
CA ARG A 200 6.69 -10.71 10.15
C ARG A 200 5.59 -9.83 9.53
N ARG A 201 4.83 -9.12 10.37
CA ARG A 201 3.71 -8.26 9.91
C ARG A 201 4.15 -6.94 9.28
N MET A 202 5.35 -6.44 9.64
CA MET A 202 5.86 -5.17 9.12
C MET A 202 6.70 -5.32 7.83
N ARG A 203 7.09 -6.53 7.46
CA ARG A 203 7.89 -6.79 6.25
C ARG A 203 7.25 -6.28 4.97
N PRO A 204 5.93 -6.48 4.72
CA PRO A 204 5.30 -5.96 3.50
C PRO A 204 5.37 -4.44 3.36
N LEU A 205 5.37 -3.70 4.47
CA LEU A 205 5.53 -2.25 4.44
C LEU A 205 6.96 -1.83 4.06
N GLU A 206 7.98 -2.61 4.45
CA GLU A 206 9.37 -2.38 4.01
C GLU A 206 9.51 -2.63 2.50
N ASP A 207 8.91 -3.70 2.00
CA ASP A 207 8.89 -4.02 0.56
C ASP A 207 8.21 -2.89 -0.25
N MET A 208 7.15 -2.26 0.29
CA MET A 208 6.51 -1.09 -0.31
C MET A 208 7.43 0.13 -0.35
N VAL A 209 8.18 0.40 0.73
CA VAL A 209 9.14 1.51 0.79
C VAL A 209 10.26 1.28 -0.20
N GLU A 210 10.82 0.07 -0.25
CA GLU A 210 11.89 -0.29 -1.20
C GLU A 210 11.41 -0.15 -2.65
N THR A 211 10.21 -0.66 -2.97
CA THR A 211 9.60 -0.50 -4.30
C THR A 211 9.41 0.96 -4.66
N SER A 212 8.91 1.79 -3.72
CA SER A 212 8.72 3.23 -3.94
C SER A 212 10.05 3.95 -4.19
N SER A 213 11.12 3.56 -3.50
CA SER A 213 12.45 4.13 -3.71
C SER A 213 13.02 3.75 -5.09
N ALA A 214 12.87 2.50 -5.52
CA ALA A 214 13.30 2.06 -6.86
C ALA A 214 12.55 2.80 -7.98
N ILE A 215 11.25 3.09 -7.77
CA ILE A 215 10.44 3.87 -8.70
C ILE A 215 10.93 5.33 -8.77
N ALA A 216 11.27 5.93 -7.62
CA ALA A 216 11.83 7.27 -7.58
C ALA A 216 13.18 7.37 -8.29
N GLU A 217 13.94 6.28 -8.36
CA GLU A 217 15.18 6.13 -9.13
C GLU A 217 14.95 5.87 -10.63
N GLY A 218 13.69 5.70 -11.06
CA GLY A 218 13.29 5.59 -12.46
C GLY A 218 12.85 4.20 -12.92
N ASP A 219 12.86 3.18 -12.07
CA ASP A 219 12.37 1.83 -12.41
C ASP A 219 10.85 1.73 -12.23
N LEU A 220 10.09 2.22 -13.22
CA LEU A 220 8.63 2.19 -13.22
C LEU A 220 8.04 0.79 -13.45
N THR A 221 8.87 -0.23 -13.72
CA THR A 221 8.40 -1.59 -13.98
C THR A 221 8.20 -2.40 -12.71
N ARG A 222 8.83 -2.00 -11.61
CA ARG A 222 8.70 -2.66 -10.31
C ARG A 222 7.28 -2.61 -9.79
N ARG A 223 6.91 -3.68 -9.10
CA ARG A 223 5.61 -3.84 -8.42
C ARG A 223 5.83 -4.33 -7.00
N VAL A 224 4.93 -3.95 -6.11
CA VAL A 224 4.92 -4.47 -4.74
C VAL A 224 4.50 -5.93 -4.78
N PRO A 225 5.36 -6.85 -4.26
CA PRO A 225 5.07 -8.28 -4.29
C PRO A 225 3.89 -8.63 -3.36
N SER A 226 3.20 -9.72 -3.67
CA SER A 226 2.20 -10.29 -2.76
C SER A 226 2.88 -11.00 -1.60
N SER A 227 2.40 -10.78 -0.37
CA SER A 227 2.85 -11.52 0.81
C SER A 227 1.95 -12.74 1.06
N CYS A 228 2.52 -13.82 1.66
CA CYS A 228 1.78 -15.06 1.86
C CYS A 228 0.58 -14.94 2.82
N HIS A 229 0.56 -13.96 3.72
CA HIS A 229 -0.52 -13.74 4.69
C HIS A 229 -0.64 -12.23 4.98
N PRO A 230 -1.16 -11.44 4.02
CA PRO A 230 -1.36 -10.01 4.24
C PRO A 230 -2.55 -9.77 5.17
N THR A 231 -2.52 -8.70 5.94
CA THR A 231 -3.77 -8.17 6.52
C THR A 231 -4.59 -7.51 5.41
N GLN A 232 -5.90 -7.37 5.62
CA GLN A 232 -6.80 -6.79 4.62
C GLN A 232 -6.36 -5.38 4.22
N GLU A 233 -5.91 -4.57 5.18
CA GLU A 233 -5.46 -3.20 4.95
C GLU A 233 -4.18 -3.15 4.11
N VAL A 234 -3.22 -4.04 4.38
CA VAL A 234 -1.97 -4.15 3.63
C VAL A 234 -2.23 -4.60 2.19
N GLU A 235 -3.16 -5.54 1.99
CA GLU A 235 -3.52 -6.00 0.64
C GLU A 235 -4.25 -4.92 -0.15
N GLN A 236 -5.17 -4.18 0.47
CA GLN A 236 -5.83 -3.02 -0.16
C GLN A 236 -4.80 -1.95 -0.56
N LEU A 237 -3.84 -1.64 0.32
CA LEU A 237 -2.79 -0.68 0.03
C LEU A 237 -1.90 -1.15 -1.13
N ARG A 238 -1.54 -2.45 -1.15
CA ARG A 238 -0.76 -3.05 -2.24
C ARG A 238 -1.48 -2.92 -3.59
N LEU A 239 -2.77 -3.25 -3.63
CA LEU A 239 -3.58 -3.14 -4.85
C LEU A 239 -3.70 -1.69 -5.33
N ALA A 240 -4.00 -0.77 -4.41
CA ALA A 240 -4.10 0.65 -4.74
C ALA A 240 -2.77 1.21 -5.28
N LEU A 241 -1.64 0.88 -4.62
CA LEU A 241 -0.31 1.30 -5.05
C LEU A 241 0.04 0.73 -6.42
N ASN A 242 -0.16 -0.57 -6.65
CA ASN A 242 0.11 -1.19 -7.96
C ASN A 242 -0.78 -0.62 -9.07
N SER A 243 -2.04 -0.29 -8.78
CA SER A 243 -2.94 0.39 -9.73
C SER A 243 -2.44 1.79 -10.09
N MET A 244 -2.03 2.58 -9.09
CA MET A 244 -1.42 3.90 -9.31
C MET A 244 -0.15 3.80 -10.17
N LEU A 245 0.72 2.82 -9.86
CA LEU A 245 1.96 2.59 -10.62
C LEU A 245 1.67 2.22 -12.08
N HIS A 246 0.65 1.41 -12.32
CA HIS A 246 0.23 1.08 -13.70
C HIS A 246 -0.23 2.32 -14.46
N GLN A 247 -1.00 3.21 -13.83
CA GLN A 247 -1.43 4.46 -14.44
C GLN A 247 -0.25 5.40 -14.76
N VAL A 248 0.70 5.54 -13.82
CA VAL A 248 1.91 6.35 -14.01
C VAL A 248 2.76 5.80 -15.17
N GLU A 249 3.01 4.49 -15.19
CA GLU A 249 3.77 3.84 -16.27
C GLU A 249 3.10 4.04 -17.63
N THR A 250 1.77 3.88 -17.70
CA THR A 250 0.99 4.06 -18.93
C THR A 250 1.06 5.52 -19.40
N ALA A 251 0.90 6.47 -18.51
CA ALA A 251 1.01 7.89 -18.82
C ALA A 251 2.41 8.27 -19.31
N TYR A 252 3.45 7.74 -18.66
CA TYR A 252 4.84 7.97 -19.07
C TYR A 252 5.12 7.39 -20.47
N ARG A 253 4.73 6.15 -20.73
CA ARG A 253 4.88 5.50 -22.04
C ARG A 253 4.12 6.23 -23.15
N THR A 254 2.91 6.73 -22.86
CA THR A 254 2.13 7.53 -23.80
C THR A 254 2.86 8.84 -24.11
N ARG A 255 3.38 9.53 -23.09
CA ARG A 255 4.15 10.77 -23.26
C ARG A 255 5.42 10.54 -24.08
N GLU A 256 6.14 9.45 -23.82
CA GLU A 256 7.37 9.11 -24.54
C GLU A 256 7.10 8.82 -26.02
N ARG A 257 6.02 8.06 -26.32
CA ARG A 257 5.56 7.79 -27.70
C ARG A 257 5.20 9.09 -28.41
N SER A 258 4.42 9.96 -27.75
CA SER A 258 4.02 11.26 -28.32
C SER A 258 5.26 12.14 -28.59
N ALA A 259 6.22 12.17 -27.66
CA ALA A 259 7.46 12.92 -27.85
C ALA A 259 8.31 12.38 -29.00
N ALA A 260 8.37 11.04 -29.17
CA ALA A 260 9.07 10.41 -30.28
C ALA A 260 8.40 10.66 -31.64
N GLN A 261 7.06 10.66 -31.65
CA GLN A 261 6.28 11.02 -32.85
C GLN A 261 6.50 12.48 -33.24
N LEU A 262 6.46 13.41 -32.29
CA LEU A 262 6.73 14.83 -32.53
C LEU A 262 8.13 15.07 -33.07
N ARG A 263 9.16 14.41 -32.49
CA ARG A 263 10.55 14.53 -32.98
C ARG A 263 10.67 14.06 -34.43
N ARG A 264 10.05 12.93 -34.79
CA ARG A 264 10.03 12.44 -36.18
C ARG A 264 9.33 13.42 -37.09
N PHE A 265 8.13 13.90 -36.71
CA PHE A 265 7.38 14.89 -37.48
C PHE A 265 8.19 16.15 -37.77
N VAL A 266 8.87 16.70 -36.75
CA VAL A 266 9.72 17.90 -36.92
C VAL A 266 10.92 17.61 -37.83
N ALA A 267 11.55 16.44 -37.71
CA ALA A 267 12.65 16.04 -38.56
C ALA A 267 12.22 15.93 -40.03
N ASP A 268 11.13 15.23 -40.30
CA ASP A 268 10.60 15.01 -41.63
C ASP A 268 10.13 16.31 -42.28
N ALA A 269 9.42 17.16 -41.54
CA ALA A 269 9.03 18.50 -41.99
C ALA A 269 10.26 19.36 -42.34
N SER A 270 11.31 19.31 -41.53
CA SER A 270 12.56 20.04 -41.78
C SER A 270 13.25 19.58 -43.05
N HIS A 271 13.24 18.28 -43.33
CA HIS A 271 13.81 17.73 -44.55
C HIS A 271 13.02 18.17 -45.79
N GLU A 272 11.68 18.08 -45.75
CA GLU A 272 10.82 18.45 -46.88
C GLU A 272 10.79 19.98 -47.16
N LEU A 273 11.03 20.82 -46.15
CA LEU A 273 11.21 22.26 -46.32
C LEU A 273 12.59 22.65 -46.83
N ARG A 274 13.64 21.92 -46.48
CA ARG A 274 15.02 22.23 -46.88
C ARG A 274 15.26 22.06 -48.37
N THR A 275 14.66 21.03 -48.98
CA THR A 275 14.80 20.74 -50.39
C THR A 275 14.38 21.87 -51.31
N PRO A 276 13.11 22.38 -51.24
CA PRO A 276 12.66 23.53 -52.06
C PRO A 276 13.45 24.80 -51.75
N LEU A 277 13.79 25.05 -50.48
CA LEU A 277 14.61 26.19 -50.07
C LEU A 277 15.99 26.18 -50.73
N SER A 278 16.62 24.98 -50.79
CA SER A 278 17.89 24.83 -51.46
C SER A 278 17.82 25.06 -52.94
N ALA A 279 16.70 24.63 -53.58
CA ALA A 279 16.45 24.90 -55.00
C ALA A 279 16.28 26.41 -55.26
N ILE A 280 15.47 27.10 -54.48
CA ILE A 280 15.28 28.56 -54.58
C ILE A 280 16.64 29.28 -54.43
N ARG A 281 17.42 28.91 -53.41
CA ARG A 281 18.77 29.47 -53.17
C ARG A 281 19.68 29.25 -54.37
N GLY A 282 19.65 28.08 -54.96
CA GLY A 282 20.44 27.74 -56.15
C GLY A 282 20.09 28.67 -57.31
N TYR A 283 18.79 28.88 -57.60
CA TYR A 283 18.38 29.81 -58.69
C TYR A 283 18.76 31.28 -58.41
N LEU A 284 18.68 31.72 -57.16
CA LEU A 284 19.14 33.05 -56.74
C LEU A 284 20.62 33.21 -56.95
N GLN A 285 21.44 32.19 -56.61
CA GLN A 285 22.88 32.22 -56.86
C GLN A 285 23.24 32.26 -58.36
N LEU A 286 22.53 31.50 -59.20
CA LEU A 286 22.70 31.56 -60.64
C LEU A 286 22.36 32.96 -61.22
N TYR A 287 21.34 33.63 -60.65
CA TYR A 287 20.96 35.00 -61.01
C TYR A 287 22.05 36.00 -60.60
N ASP A 288 22.53 35.92 -59.33
CA ASP A 288 23.57 36.83 -58.80
C ASP A 288 24.91 36.68 -59.53
N GLN A 289 25.24 35.49 -60.01
CA GLN A 289 26.47 35.23 -60.76
C GLN A 289 26.36 35.64 -62.27
N GLY A 290 25.21 36.20 -62.69
CA GLY A 290 24.98 36.60 -64.07
C GLY A 290 24.94 35.43 -65.07
N MET A 291 24.70 34.21 -64.57
CA MET A 291 24.67 33.00 -65.39
C MET A 291 23.35 32.85 -66.19
N LEU A 292 22.28 33.54 -65.76
CA LEU A 292 21.01 33.62 -66.44
C LEU A 292 20.98 34.85 -67.40
N ARG A 293 21.56 34.69 -68.56
CA ARG A 293 21.81 35.81 -69.50
C ARG A 293 20.55 36.16 -70.31
N GLU A 294 19.80 35.16 -70.71
CA GLU A 294 18.62 35.36 -71.55
C GLU A 294 17.38 35.73 -70.74
N ALA A 295 16.48 36.54 -71.30
CA ALA A 295 15.22 36.92 -70.64
C ALA A 295 14.35 35.72 -70.35
N GLU A 296 14.31 34.72 -71.25
CA GLU A 296 13.56 33.49 -71.10
C GLU A 296 14.14 32.55 -70.02
N GLU A 297 15.46 32.53 -69.81
CA GLU A 297 16.14 31.79 -68.74
C GLU A 297 15.76 32.39 -67.37
N ARG A 298 15.81 33.73 -67.25
CA ARG A 298 15.40 34.44 -66.03
C ARG A 298 13.92 34.18 -65.70
N LYS A 299 13.06 34.25 -66.72
CA LYS A 299 11.62 33.99 -66.55
C LYS A 299 11.40 32.55 -66.05
N ARG A 300 12.02 31.55 -66.68
CA ARG A 300 11.93 30.15 -66.26
C ARG A 300 12.43 29.93 -64.83
N ALA A 301 13.53 30.55 -64.46
CA ALA A 301 14.05 30.48 -63.10
C ALA A 301 13.08 31.12 -62.10
N TRP A 302 12.50 32.26 -62.45
CA TRP A 302 11.47 32.94 -61.63
C TRP A 302 10.20 32.12 -61.43
N ASP A 303 9.70 31.52 -62.54
CA ASP A 303 8.52 30.64 -62.52
C ASP A 303 8.75 29.43 -61.65
N ARG A 304 10.00 28.82 -61.72
CA ARG A 304 10.37 27.71 -60.87
C ARG A 304 10.48 28.09 -59.38
N MET A 305 11.11 29.24 -59.07
CA MET A 305 11.19 29.73 -57.68
C MET A 305 9.77 29.97 -57.11
N ASN A 306 8.90 30.63 -57.85
CA ASN A 306 7.50 30.84 -57.43
C ASN A 306 6.78 29.50 -57.21
N GLY A 307 6.97 28.53 -58.12
CA GLY A 307 6.40 27.20 -57.96
C GLY A 307 6.85 26.48 -56.69
N GLU A 308 8.14 26.66 -56.30
CA GLU A 308 8.66 26.11 -55.01
C GLU A 308 8.11 26.87 -53.79
N VAL A 309 7.92 28.20 -53.85
CA VAL A 309 7.28 28.98 -52.80
C VAL A 309 5.85 28.52 -52.57
N ASP A 310 5.06 28.37 -53.65
CA ASP A 310 3.67 27.88 -53.58
C ASP A 310 3.60 26.46 -53.03
N ARG A 311 4.57 25.61 -53.38
CA ARG A 311 4.70 24.26 -52.83
C ARG A 311 4.98 24.28 -51.34
N MET A 312 5.88 25.15 -50.88
CA MET A 312 6.19 25.32 -49.45
C MET A 312 4.96 25.83 -48.67
N GLY A 313 4.20 26.79 -49.26
CA GLY A 313 2.95 27.28 -48.65
C GLY A 313 1.96 26.13 -48.41
N ARG A 314 1.66 25.34 -49.46
CA ARG A 314 0.79 24.15 -49.31
C ARG A 314 1.32 23.15 -48.27
N LEU A 315 2.61 22.88 -48.27
CA LEU A 315 3.21 21.95 -47.28
C LEU A 315 3.01 22.45 -45.85
N VAL A 316 3.18 23.75 -45.59
CA VAL A 316 2.95 24.35 -44.25
C VAL A 316 1.48 24.23 -43.84
N ASP A 317 0.53 24.50 -44.77
CA ASP A 317 -0.90 24.37 -44.49
C ASP A 317 -1.30 22.92 -44.18
N GLU A 318 -0.74 21.94 -44.91
CA GLU A 318 -0.93 20.52 -44.67
C GLU A 318 -0.37 20.09 -43.30
N LEU A 319 0.81 20.60 -42.93
CA LEU A 319 1.42 20.33 -41.61
C LEU A 319 0.57 20.92 -40.47
N LEU A 320 0.09 22.15 -40.63
CA LEU A 320 -0.80 22.78 -39.65
C LEU A 320 -2.11 22.01 -39.48
N THR A 321 -2.63 21.51 -40.58
CA THR A 321 -3.84 20.66 -40.57
C THR A 321 -3.64 19.37 -39.82
N LEU A 322 -2.53 18.65 -40.08
CA LEU A 322 -2.19 17.44 -39.36
C LEU A 322 -1.95 17.71 -37.87
N ALA A 323 -1.27 18.80 -37.53
CA ALA A 323 -1.04 19.17 -36.14
C ALA A 323 -2.36 19.47 -35.39
N ARG A 324 -3.36 20.05 -36.06
CA ARG A 324 -4.70 20.24 -35.51
C ARG A 324 -5.43 18.92 -35.33
N LEU A 325 -5.39 18.03 -36.33
CA LEU A 325 -6.04 16.71 -36.28
C LEU A 325 -5.48 15.84 -35.17
N ASP A 326 -4.17 15.88 -34.93
CA ASP A 326 -3.50 15.17 -33.80
C ASP A 326 -4.02 15.60 -32.41
N GLN A 327 -4.50 16.84 -32.27
CA GLN A 327 -5.08 17.39 -31.04
C GLN A 327 -6.56 17.01 -30.85
N ARG A 328 -7.17 16.24 -31.77
CA ARG A 328 -8.59 15.90 -31.75
C ARG A 328 -9.47 17.15 -31.61
N PRO A 329 -9.50 18.01 -32.63
CA PRO A 329 -10.27 19.26 -32.59
C PRO A 329 -11.76 19.00 -32.42
N GLU A 330 -12.45 19.93 -31.78
CA GLU A 330 -13.92 19.92 -31.79
C GLU A 330 -14.42 20.14 -33.19
N LEU A 331 -15.12 19.12 -33.78
CA LEU A 331 -15.69 19.18 -35.10
C LEU A 331 -16.97 20.00 -35.09
N ARG A 332 -17.15 20.84 -36.09
CA ARG A 332 -18.40 21.57 -36.33
C ARG A 332 -19.37 20.69 -37.11
N LEU A 333 -19.95 19.71 -36.44
CA LEU A 333 -20.83 18.72 -37.03
C LEU A 333 -22.16 19.34 -37.49
N ARG A 334 -22.45 19.24 -38.79
CA ARG A 334 -23.73 19.62 -39.41
C ARG A 334 -24.19 18.54 -40.39
N ASN A 335 -25.45 18.63 -40.87
CA ASN A 335 -25.92 17.73 -41.90
C ASN A 335 -25.32 18.15 -43.26
N VAL A 336 -24.47 17.31 -43.81
CA VAL A 336 -23.73 17.55 -45.04
C VAL A 336 -24.19 16.58 -46.10
N ASP A 337 -24.53 17.07 -47.29
CA ASP A 337 -24.83 16.25 -48.47
C ASP A 337 -23.52 15.77 -49.12
N VAL A 338 -23.14 14.53 -48.84
CA VAL A 338 -21.93 13.93 -49.42
C VAL A 338 -21.99 13.76 -50.91
N CYS A 339 -23.21 13.51 -51.47
CA CYS A 339 -23.40 13.44 -52.90
C CYS A 339 -23.18 14.81 -53.60
N GLY A 340 -23.60 15.90 -52.93
CA GLY A 340 -23.32 17.26 -53.38
C GLY A 340 -21.82 17.53 -53.44
N LEU A 341 -21.10 17.22 -52.34
CA LEU A 341 -19.64 17.38 -52.29
C LEU A 341 -18.90 16.54 -53.35
N ALA A 342 -19.34 15.29 -53.59
CA ALA A 342 -18.76 14.43 -54.63
C ALA A 342 -18.95 15.02 -56.04
N ARG A 343 -20.13 15.60 -56.33
CA ARG A 343 -20.40 16.28 -57.59
C ARG A 343 -19.56 17.54 -57.77
N ASP A 344 -19.41 18.36 -56.72
CA ASP A 344 -18.56 19.55 -56.72
C ASP A 344 -17.09 19.13 -57.02
N ALA A 345 -16.54 18.14 -56.31
CA ALA A 345 -15.19 17.66 -56.55
C ALA A 345 -14.95 17.10 -57.95
N ALA A 346 -15.95 16.41 -58.53
CA ALA A 346 -15.87 15.93 -59.91
C ALA A 346 -15.92 17.09 -60.91
N GLN A 347 -16.72 18.14 -60.65
CA GLN A 347 -16.78 19.34 -61.50
C GLN A 347 -15.44 20.08 -61.49
N ASP A 348 -14.83 20.24 -60.33
CA ASP A 348 -13.50 20.85 -60.15
C ASP A 348 -12.42 20.06 -60.93
N LEU A 349 -12.46 18.72 -60.85
CA LEU A 349 -11.54 17.88 -61.61
C LEU A 349 -11.73 18.04 -63.14
N ARG A 350 -12.97 18.07 -63.62
CA ARG A 350 -13.27 18.31 -65.05
C ARG A 350 -12.84 19.69 -65.53
N ALA A 351 -12.98 20.72 -64.67
CA ALA A 351 -12.53 22.07 -65.02
C ALA A 351 -10.99 22.15 -65.13
N GLN A 352 -10.29 21.44 -64.28
CA GLN A 352 -8.82 21.41 -64.28
C GLN A 352 -8.23 20.48 -65.35
N GLN A 353 -8.93 19.41 -65.71
CA GLN A 353 -8.54 18.44 -66.75
C GLN A 353 -9.73 18.10 -67.68
N PRO A 354 -10.08 18.97 -68.66
CA PRO A 354 -11.29 18.81 -69.50
C PRO A 354 -11.35 17.51 -70.29
N GLY A 355 -10.21 16.89 -70.60
CA GLY A 355 -10.13 15.63 -71.33
C GLY A 355 -10.27 14.38 -70.50
N ARG A 356 -10.28 14.46 -69.15
CA ARG A 356 -10.34 13.30 -68.27
C ARG A 356 -11.74 12.72 -68.18
N PRO A 357 -11.91 11.39 -68.37
CA PRO A 357 -13.17 10.73 -68.13
C PRO A 357 -13.48 10.68 -66.62
N VAL A 358 -14.50 11.42 -66.16
CA VAL A 358 -14.90 11.44 -64.73
C VAL A 358 -16.33 10.98 -64.61
N THR A 359 -16.57 9.87 -63.91
CA THR A 359 -17.89 9.31 -63.63
C THR A 359 -18.24 9.54 -62.13
N VAL A 360 -19.47 10.00 -61.87
CA VAL A 360 -19.99 10.16 -60.51
C VAL A 360 -21.16 9.20 -60.32
N GLU A 361 -21.02 8.28 -59.39
CA GLU A 361 -22.05 7.33 -58.94
C GLU A 361 -22.61 7.82 -57.60
N ALA A 362 -23.46 8.85 -57.64
CA ALA A 362 -24.00 9.49 -56.42
C ALA A 362 -25.45 9.86 -56.70
N ASP A 363 -26.38 8.92 -56.49
CA ASP A 363 -27.79 9.11 -56.70
C ASP A 363 -28.47 9.82 -55.52
N GLY A 364 -29.24 10.89 -55.84
CA GLY A 364 -29.99 11.64 -54.84
C GLY A 364 -29.12 12.51 -53.91
N SER A 365 -29.52 12.59 -52.66
CA SER A 365 -28.81 13.28 -51.56
C SER A 365 -28.62 12.32 -50.41
N VAL A 366 -27.37 12.20 -49.92
CA VAL A 366 -27.00 11.38 -48.77
C VAL A 366 -26.44 12.28 -47.69
N LEU A 367 -27.25 12.51 -46.65
CA LEU A 367 -26.88 13.36 -45.52
C LEU A 367 -26.10 12.56 -44.47
N VAL A 368 -24.99 13.15 -44.05
CA VAL A 368 -24.15 12.66 -42.94
C VAL A 368 -23.94 13.81 -41.96
N ARG A 369 -23.87 13.51 -40.67
CA ARG A 369 -23.52 14.51 -39.67
C ARG A 369 -21.99 14.61 -39.57
N ALA A 370 -21.43 15.63 -40.22
CA ALA A 370 -19.99 15.79 -40.38
C ALA A 370 -19.57 17.27 -40.38
N ASP A 371 -18.27 17.52 -40.29
CA ASP A 371 -17.67 18.82 -40.59
C ASP A 371 -17.47 18.92 -42.12
N GLU A 372 -18.22 19.83 -42.76
CA GLU A 372 -18.19 20.00 -44.21
C GLU A 372 -16.78 20.37 -44.70
N SER A 373 -16.05 21.22 -43.95
CA SER A 373 -14.72 21.65 -44.35
C SER A 373 -13.73 20.46 -44.36
N GLY A 374 -13.86 19.56 -43.39
CA GLY A 374 -13.08 18.33 -43.33
C GLY A 374 -13.38 17.39 -44.49
N LEU A 375 -14.70 17.18 -44.83
CA LEU A 375 -15.07 16.32 -45.97
C LEU A 375 -14.67 16.91 -47.31
N ARG A 376 -14.75 18.24 -47.51
CA ARG A 376 -14.21 18.92 -48.69
C ARG A 376 -12.71 18.70 -48.82
N GLN A 377 -11.98 18.77 -47.75
CA GLN A 377 -10.52 18.50 -47.71
C GLN A 377 -10.21 17.05 -48.06
N VAL A 378 -10.98 16.08 -47.55
CA VAL A 378 -10.86 14.67 -47.93
C VAL A 378 -10.98 14.50 -49.44
N LEU A 379 -12.09 14.99 -50.02
CA LEU A 379 -12.31 14.89 -51.46
C LEU A 379 -11.26 15.64 -52.28
N GLY A 380 -10.86 16.84 -51.83
CA GLY A 380 -9.81 17.63 -52.47
C GLY A 380 -8.47 16.87 -52.50
N ASN A 381 -8.07 16.23 -51.40
CA ASN A 381 -6.84 15.43 -51.32
C ASN A 381 -6.91 14.17 -52.21
N LEU A 382 -8.05 13.48 -52.23
CA LEU A 382 -8.24 12.29 -53.08
C LEU A 382 -8.19 12.65 -54.58
N VAL A 383 -8.87 13.72 -54.98
CA VAL A 383 -8.86 14.23 -56.38
C VAL A 383 -7.46 14.75 -56.77
N ALA A 384 -6.78 15.47 -55.86
CA ALA A 384 -5.41 15.92 -56.09
C ALA A 384 -4.43 14.74 -56.24
N ASN A 385 -4.60 13.66 -55.46
CA ASN A 385 -3.82 12.44 -55.60
C ASN A 385 -4.00 11.81 -57.00
N VAL A 386 -5.24 11.64 -57.46
CA VAL A 386 -5.52 11.16 -58.82
C VAL A 386 -4.82 12.02 -59.87
N ARG A 387 -4.97 13.34 -59.80
CA ARG A 387 -4.38 14.28 -60.75
C ARG A 387 -2.85 14.22 -60.81
N THR A 388 -2.22 14.00 -59.66
CA THR A 388 -0.76 13.99 -59.54
C THR A 388 -0.14 12.67 -59.99
N HIS A 389 -0.84 11.57 -59.75
CA HIS A 389 -0.27 10.23 -59.94
C HIS A 389 -0.75 9.46 -61.16
N THR A 390 -1.79 9.99 -61.85
CA THR A 390 -2.31 9.36 -63.09
C THR A 390 -2.29 10.32 -64.28
N ALA A 391 -2.12 9.78 -65.51
CA ALA A 391 -2.16 10.56 -66.71
C ALA A 391 -3.58 11.14 -66.96
N PRO A 392 -3.73 12.28 -67.68
CA PRO A 392 -5.01 12.96 -67.87
C PRO A 392 -6.08 12.16 -68.63
N ASP A 393 -5.73 11.09 -69.27
CA ASP A 393 -6.63 10.18 -70.00
C ASP A 393 -7.15 9.02 -69.14
N VAL A 394 -6.62 8.82 -67.96
CA VAL A 394 -7.03 7.75 -67.03
C VAL A 394 -8.42 8.06 -66.45
N PRO A 395 -9.41 7.14 -66.58
CA PRO A 395 -10.71 7.35 -66.04
C PRO A 395 -10.72 7.36 -64.49
N VAL A 396 -11.60 8.20 -63.92
CA VAL A 396 -11.83 8.35 -62.49
C VAL A 396 -13.29 8.12 -62.17
N ARG A 397 -13.53 7.37 -61.11
CA ARG A 397 -14.85 7.14 -60.56
C ARG A 397 -14.95 7.68 -59.14
N ILE A 398 -15.96 8.49 -58.86
CA ILE A 398 -16.33 8.97 -57.54
C ILE A 398 -17.65 8.34 -57.16
N GLY A 399 -17.70 7.50 -56.12
CA GLY A 399 -18.88 6.78 -55.68
C GLY A 399 -19.34 7.23 -54.30
N VAL A 400 -20.67 7.39 -54.11
CA VAL A 400 -21.28 7.59 -52.77
C VAL A 400 -22.41 6.58 -52.63
N ARG A 401 -22.32 5.74 -51.61
CA ARG A 401 -23.32 4.72 -51.31
C ARG A 401 -23.65 4.70 -49.83
N ARG A 402 -24.91 4.50 -49.48
CA ARG A 402 -25.35 4.29 -48.10
C ARG A 402 -25.76 2.83 -47.95
N ALA A 403 -25.10 2.13 -47.02
CA ALA A 403 -25.41 0.76 -46.67
C ALA A 403 -25.15 0.52 -45.16
N ASP A 404 -26.04 -0.23 -44.52
CA ASP A 404 -25.85 -0.71 -43.11
C ASP A 404 -25.57 0.40 -42.08
N GLY A 405 -26.17 1.56 -42.22
CA GLY A 405 -25.93 2.68 -41.30
C GLY A 405 -24.59 3.40 -41.51
N VAL A 406 -23.88 3.14 -42.60
CA VAL A 406 -22.61 3.74 -42.98
C VAL A 406 -22.74 4.39 -44.36
N VAL A 407 -22.17 5.58 -44.53
CA VAL A 407 -21.98 6.20 -45.83
C VAL A 407 -20.59 5.91 -46.32
N ARG A 408 -20.47 5.25 -47.46
CA ARG A 408 -19.19 4.98 -48.14
C ARG A 408 -19.01 5.97 -49.28
N LEU A 409 -17.91 6.72 -49.21
CA LEU A 409 -17.40 7.58 -50.27
C LEU A 409 -16.16 6.91 -50.86
N SER A 410 -16.14 6.65 -52.15
CA SER A 410 -14.99 6.07 -52.84
C SER A 410 -14.49 6.96 -53.97
N VAL A 411 -13.19 7.00 -54.16
CA VAL A 411 -12.51 7.57 -55.32
C VAL A 411 -11.60 6.51 -55.91
N GLU A 412 -11.85 6.11 -57.14
CA GLU A 412 -11.14 5.08 -57.88
C GLU A 412 -10.53 5.66 -59.15
N ASP A 413 -9.27 5.34 -59.43
CA ASP A 413 -8.64 5.55 -60.72
C ASP A 413 -8.16 4.22 -61.34
N LYS A 414 -8.03 4.19 -62.66
CA LYS A 414 -7.49 3.05 -63.40
C LYS A 414 -6.00 3.22 -63.76
N GLY A 415 -5.25 3.82 -62.84
CA GLY A 415 -3.81 4.04 -62.99
C GLY A 415 -2.98 2.78 -62.81
N ARG A 416 -1.69 2.99 -62.62
CA ARG A 416 -0.68 1.89 -62.47
C ARG A 416 -0.81 1.03 -61.22
N GLY A 417 -1.56 1.51 -60.22
CA GLY A 417 -1.68 0.86 -58.93
C GLY A 417 -0.34 0.81 -58.13
N LEU A 418 -0.38 0.14 -56.99
CA LEU A 418 0.78 0.00 -56.09
C LEU A 418 0.99 -1.44 -55.67
N GLY A 419 2.27 -1.80 -55.36
CA GLY A 419 2.59 -3.06 -54.78
C GLY A 419 2.12 -3.16 -53.29
N PRO A 420 2.03 -4.38 -52.73
CA PRO A 420 1.49 -4.58 -51.35
C PRO A 420 2.31 -3.89 -50.28
N GLU A 421 3.63 -3.76 -50.42
CA GLU A 421 4.49 -3.07 -49.47
C GLU A 421 4.21 -1.56 -49.41
N ASP A 422 4.05 -0.94 -50.61
CA ASP A 422 3.69 0.47 -50.73
C ASP A 422 2.26 0.72 -50.30
N ALA A 423 1.33 -0.17 -50.63
CA ALA A 423 -0.08 -0.09 -50.24
C ALA A 423 -0.27 -0.05 -48.72
N ALA A 424 0.54 -0.80 -47.95
CA ALA A 424 0.48 -0.80 -46.50
C ALA A 424 0.93 0.54 -45.87
N ARG A 425 1.62 1.40 -46.63
CA ARG A 425 2.28 2.63 -46.15
C ARG A 425 1.67 3.90 -46.74
N VAL A 426 0.64 3.79 -47.58
CA VAL A 426 0.08 4.97 -48.30
C VAL A 426 -0.47 6.06 -47.38
N PHE A 427 -0.83 5.73 -46.13
CA PHE A 427 -1.29 6.67 -45.11
C PHE A 427 -0.16 7.19 -44.22
N ASP A 428 1.08 6.65 -44.40
CA ASP A 428 2.22 7.17 -43.62
C ASP A 428 2.54 8.60 -44.07
N ARG A 429 2.86 9.46 -43.14
CA ARG A 429 3.27 10.85 -43.39
C ARG A 429 4.51 10.88 -44.27
N PHE A 430 4.53 11.76 -45.29
CA PHE A 430 5.63 11.92 -46.25
C PHE A 430 5.93 10.69 -47.11
N PHE A 431 5.09 9.67 -47.07
CA PHE A 431 5.26 8.51 -47.93
C PHE A 431 4.98 8.82 -49.39
N ARG A 432 5.85 8.43 -50.29
CA ARG A 432 5.72 8.58 -51.76
C ARG A 432 6.29 7.33 -52.46
N ALA A 433 5.43 6.61 -53.12
CA ALA A 433 5.83 5.47 -53.91
C ALA A 433 6.71 5.91 -55.10
N GLY A 434 7.95 5.45 -55.21
CA GLY A 434 8.89 5.75 -56.30
C GLY A 434 9.36 7.21 -56.40
N GLY A 435 9.32 8.00 -55.31
CA GLY A 435 9.84 9.39 -55.32
C GLY A 435 9.02 10.40 -56.10
N GLY A 436 7.72 10.14 -56.36
CA GLY A 436 6.83 10.95 -57.21
C GLY A 436 6.59 12.39 -56.68
N ALA A 437 5.87 13.21 -57.48
CA ALA A 437 5.50 14.54 -57.13
C ALA A 437 4.46 14.56 -55.99
N GLY A 438 4.43 15.61 -55.14
CA GLY A 438 3.54 15.76 -54.02
C GLY A 438 4.27 15.92 -52.70
N SER A 439 3.54 16.23 -51.61
CA SER A 439 4.05 16.35 -50.23
C SER A 439 4.11 15.02 -49.50
N GLY A 440 3.34 14.02 -49.94
CA GLY A 440 3.12 12.77 -49.22
C GLY A 440 2.28 12.91 -47.94
N LEU A 441 1.58 14.03 -47.74
CA LEU A 441 0.72 14.30 -46.57
C LEU A 441 -0.78 14.14 -46.87
N GLY A 442 -1.18 14.20 -48.13
CA GLY A 442 -2.61 14.25 -48.54
C GLY A 442 -3.41 13.04 -48.02
N LEU A 443 -2.90 11.79 -48.16
CA LEU A 443 -3.59 10.60 -47.64
C LEU A 443 -3.53 10.48 -46.10
N ALA A 444 -2.45 10.95 -45.46
CA ALA A 444 -2.41 11.05 -44.02
C ALA A 444 -3.46 12.05 -43.47
N ILE A 445 -3.70 13.15 -44.18
CA ILE A 445 -4.77 14.10 -43.84
C ILE A 445 -6.15 13.44 -44.03
N VAL A 446 -6.36 12.70 -45.13
CA VAL A 446 -7.61 11.94 -45.34
C VAL A 446 -7.86 11.02 -44.16
N GLN A 447 -6.88 10.23 -43.74
CA GLN A 447 -6.99 9.34 -42.58
C GLN A 447 -7.32 10.12 -41.31
N GLY A 448 -6.59 11.18 -40.98
CA GLY A 448 -6.79 11.95 -39.78
C GLY A 448 -8.18 12.62 -39.70
N VAL A 449 -8.68 13.15 -40.84
CA VAL A 449 -10.03 13.72 -40.91
C VAL A 449 -11.09 12.63 -40.71
N VAL A 450 -10.94 11.48 -41.36
CA VAL A 450 -11.87 10.35 -41.23
C VAL A 450 -11.93 9.80 -39.85
N GLU A 451 -10.77 9.60 -39.20
CA GLU A 451 -10.65 9.16 -37.79
C GLU A 451 -11.28 10.18 -36.82
N ALA A 452 -11.12 11.48 -37.07
CA ALA A 452 -11.78 12.53 -36.28
C ALA A 452 -13.32 12.46 -36.37
N HIS A 453 -13.86 11.90 -37.44
CA HIS A 453 -15.32 11.66 -37.64
C HIS A 453 -15.78 10.27 -37.15
N ASP A 454 -14.94 9.52 -36.41
CA ASP A 454 -15.19 8.13 -36.00
C ASP A 454 -15.43 7.19 -37.21
N GLY A 455 -14.83 7.52 -38.36
CA GLY A 455 -14.91 6.76 -39.59
C GLY A 455 -13.69 5.87 -39.83
N GLU A 456 -13.73 5.10 -40.92
CA GLU A 456 -12.66 4.24 -41.36
C GLU A 456 -12.25 4.56 -42.80
N VAL A 457 -10.96 4.45 -43.12
CA VAL A 457 -10.46 4.58 -44.50
C VAL A 457 -9.75 3.29 -44.92
N ALA A 458 -10.00 2.85 -46.13
CA ALA A 458 -9.36 1.67 -46.71
C ALA A 458 -8.86 1.96 -48.11
N VAL A 459 -7.77 1.28 -48.50
CA VAL A 459 -7.22 1.33 -49.86
C VAL A 459 -7.29 -0.08 -50.47
N ARG A 460 -7.71 -0.11 -51.74
CA ARG A 460 -7.62 -1.29 -52.59
C ARG A 460 -6.79 -0.92 -53.81
N THR A 461 -5.70 -1.62 -54.02
CA THR A 461 -4.77 -1.41 -55.16
C THR A 461 -3.94 -2.65 -55.42
N ALA A 462 -3.63 -2.86 -56.69
CA ALA A 462 -2.62 -3.82 -57.11
C ALA A 462 -1.89 -3.30 -58.37
N PRO A 463 -0.71 -3.74 -58.65
CA PRO A 463 0.01 -3.32 -59.86
C PRO A 463 -0.80 -3.55 -61.15
N GLY A 464 -1.10 -2.48 -61.87
CA GLY A 464 -1.91 -2.50 -63.07
C GLY A 464 -3.44 -2.50 -62.86
N GLU A 465 -3.95 -2.58 -61.62
CA GLU A 465 -5.39 -2.62 -61.34
C GLU A 465 -5.99 -1.27 -60.89
N GLY A 466 -5.16 -0.24 -60.77
CA GLY A 466 -5.56 1.09 -60.36
C GLY A 466 -5.47 1.29 -58.83
N PHE A 467 -6.08 2.36 -58.35
CA PHE A 467 -6.02 2.76 -56.93
C PHE A 467 -7.41 3.25 -56.50
N GLU A 468 -7.98 2.61 -55.48
CA GLU A 468 -9.26 2.98 -54.89
C GLU A 468 -9.11 3.30 -53.41
N VAL A 469 -9.55 4.47 -52.99
CA VAL A 469 -9.70 4.83 -51.58
C VAL A 469 -11.18 4.86 -51.23
N THR A 470 -11.55 4.13 -50.19
CA THR A 470 -12.90 4.11 -49.65
C THR A 470 -12.90 4.69 -48.24
N VAL A 471 -13.71 5.71 -48.03
CA VAL A 471 -13.96 6.33 -46.71
C VAL A 471 -15.34 5.90 -46.24
N ALA A 472 -15.44 5.37 -45.05
CA ALA A 472 -16.64 4.91 -44.38
C ALA A 472 -16.97 5.82 -43.20
N LEU A 473 -18.10 6.51 -43.25
CA LEU A 473 -18.56 7.44 -42.21
C LEU A 473 -19.81 6.89 -41.54
N PRO A 474 -19.85 6.78 -40.18
CA PRO A 474 -21.03 6.33 -39.48
C PRO A 474 -22.18 7.34 -39.66
N THR A 475 -23.36 6.87 -40.08
CA THR A 475 -24.57 7.66 -39.96
C THR A 475 -25.00 7.60 -38.50
N ARG A 476 -24.60 8.58 -37.66
CA ARG A 476 -25.19 8.71 -36.33
C ARG A 476 -26.69 8.88 -36.49
N ALA A 477 -27.48 7.88 -36.08
CA ALA A 477 -28.93 8.00 -36.00
C ALA A 477 -29.27 9.28 -35.25
N GLN A 478 -30.19 10.08 -35.80
CA GLN A 478 -30.83 11.14 -35.05
C GLN A 478 -31.31 10.54 -33.72
N ALA A 479 -30.68 10.94 -32.61
CA ALA A 479 -31.33 10.79 -31.33
C ALA A 479 -32.61 11.64 -31.46
N CYS A 480 -33.76 11.00 -31.56
CA CYS A 480 -35.04 11.67 -31.42
C CYS A 480 -35.01 12.45 -30.11
N ALA A 481 -35.09 13.79 -30.20
CA ALA A 481 -35.31 14.70 -29.10
C ALA A 481 -36.73 14.49 -28.52
#